data_f3bc1bda97434714f19ecb70a54604d5
#
_entry.id   f3bc1bda97434714f19ecb70a54604d5
#
_cell.length_a   1.000
_cell.length_b   1.000
_cell.length_c   1.000
_cell.angle_alpha   90.00
_cell.angle_beta   90.00
_cell.angle_gamma   90.00
#
_symmetry.space_group_name_H-M   'P 1'
#
loop_
_entity.id
_entity.type
_entity.pdbx_description
1 polymer ?
#
loop_
_entity_poly.entity_id
_entity_poly.type
_entity_poly.pdbx_seq_one_letter_code
_entity_poly.pdbx_strand_id
1 'polypeptide(L)'
;MAGGPAERAFCRTCGGRKTRAVLKFAPNRYLCLQREWEKSMKTFRIRSTSDLPEVAEAILDARAGRTVIAFRGGMGAGKTTLIRAVCDRLGVTDTVTSPTFAIVNEYRGDGTPSVYHFDFYRIDRIEEAFDFGYEEYFFSGNLCLVEWPEKIESLLPDDAMNVRIDVPDEDERVISID
;
A
#
# COMPACT_ATOMS: atom_id res chain seq x y z
N MET A 1 16.67 34.91 35.74
CA MET A 1 18.06 34.82 35.28
C MET A 1 18.28 33.46 34.64
N ALA A 2 18.99 33.43 33.54
CA ALA A 2 19.44 32.27 32.76
C ALA A 2 18.42 31.61 31.83
N GLY A 3 18.42 32.09 30.59
CA GLY A 3 17.85 31.41 29.43
C GLY A 3 18.83 30.36 28.92
N GLY A 4 18.33 29.16 28.65
CA GLY A 4 19.04 28.08 27.97
C GLY A 4 18.98 28.24 26.44
N PRO A 5 19.97 27.74 25.68
CA PRO A 5 20.06 27.96 24.24
C PRO A 5 19.13 27.06 23.44
N ALA A 6 18.51 27.68 22.43
CA ALA A 6 17.67 26.98 21.44
C ALA A 6 18.54 26.09 20.52
N GLU A 7 18.27 24.80 20.49
CA GLU A 7 18.86 23.85 19.55
C GLU A 7 18.39 24.15 18.13
N ARG A 8 19.36 24.26 17.22
CA ARG A 8 19.14 24.51 15.78
C ARG A 8 18.98 23.17 15.06
N ALA A 9 17.78 22.81 14.69
CA ALA A 9 17.56 21.73 13.73
C ALA A 9 17.90 22.18 12.30
N PHE A 10 18.86 21.52 11.69
CA PHE A 10 19.35 21.83 10.33
C PHE A 10 18.67 20.92 9.30
N CYS A 11 17.80 21.45 8.47
CA CYS A 11 17.23 20.73 7.34
C CYS A 11 18.17 20.79 6.13
N ARG A 12 18.63 19.63 5.64
CA ARG A 12 19.68 19.51 4.59
C ARG A 12 19.18 19.49 3.13
N THR A 13 17.91 19.75 2.85
CA THR A 13 17.33 19.54 1.50
C THR A 13 16.78 20.78 0.79
N CYS A 14 16.98 22.00 1.30
CA CYS A 14 16.56 23.20 0.57
C CYS A 14 17.75 24.06 0.21
N GLY A 15 18.07 24.09 -1.09
CA GLY A 15 19.08 24.94 -1.70
C GLY A 15 18.90 26.43 -1.40
N GLY A 16 19.96 27.02 -0.93
CA GLY A 16 20.22 28.37 -0.50
C GLY A 16 19.33 29.51 -0.99
N ARG A 17 18.52 30.06 -0.10
CA ARG A 17 18.26 31.50 0.05
C ARG A 17 17.96 31.79 1.53
N LYS A 18 18.76 32.68 2.13
CA LYS A 18 18.57 33.15 3.51
C LYS A 18 17.34 34.05 3.56
N THR A 19 16.21 33.55 4.03
CA THR A 19 15.10 34.35 4.50
C THR A 19 14.92 34.12 5.99
N ARG A 20 14.94 35.21 6.73
CA ARG A 20 14.76 35.29 8.18
C ARG A 20 13.29 35.02 8.48
N ALA A 21 12.91 33.77 8.74
CA ALA A 21 11.55 33.41 9.15
C ALA A 21 11.47 33.45 10.67
N VAL A 22 10.67 34.39 11.17
CA VAL A 22 10.21 34.45 12.57
C VAL A 22 9.24 33.30 12.76
N LEU A 23 9.62 32.29 13.52
CA LEU A 23 8.76 31.17 13.93
C LEU A 23 7.65 31.72 14.84
N LYS A 24 6.50 32.05 14.29
CA LYS A 24 5.24 32.14 15.04
C LYS A 24 4.75 30.71 15.22
N PHE A 25 4.58 30.27 16.45
CA PHE A 25 3.90 29.04 16.82
C PHE A 25 2.55 28.95 16.11
N ALA A 26 2.41 28.02 15.16
CA ALA A 26 1.13 27.69 14.54
C ALA A 26 0.76 26.24 14.91
N PRO A 27 -0.47 25.98 15.38
CA PRO A 27 -0.94 24.66 15.82
C PRO A 27 -1.34 23.76 14.64
N ASN A 28 -0.52 23.68 13.57
CA ASN A 28 -0.98 23.02 12.34
C ASN A 28 0.10 22.15 11.66
N ARG A 29 0.92 21.46 12.47
CA ARG A 29 1.90 20.51 11.96
C ARG A 29 1.23 19.29 11.27
N TYR A 30 0.03 18.94 11.72
CA TYR A 30 -0.78 17.87 11.12
C TYR A 30 -1.32 18.21 9.73
N LEU A 31 -1.71 19.45 9.48
CA LEU A 31 -2.22 19.89 8.16
C LEU A 31 -1.12 19.98 7.09
N CYS A 32 0.12 20.23 7.48
CA CYS A 32 1.24 20.25 6.53
C CYS A 32 1.60 18.84 6.07
N LEU A 33 1.61 17.87 7.00
CA LEU A 33 1.86 16.46 6.70
C LEU A 33 0.74 15.85 5.85
N GLN A 34 -0.53 16.20 6.12
CA GLN A 34 -1.67 15.76 5.31
C GLN A 34 -1.61 16.31 3.87
N ARG A 35 -1.17 17.56 3.67
CA ARG A 35 -1.03 18.16 2.32
C ARG A 35 0.15 17.61 1.51
N GLU A 36 1.23 17.17 2.16
CA GLU A 36 2.35 16.48 1.49
C GLU A 36 1.97 15.04 1.13
N TRP A 37 1.19 14.38 1.97
CA TRP A 37 0.61 13.06 1.73
C TRP A 37 -0.35 13.07 0.53
N GLU A 38 -1.29 14.03 0.46
CA GLU A 38 -2.23 14.18 -0.67
C GLU A 38 -1.54 14.47 -2.02
N LYS A 39 -0.33 15.05 -2.01
CA LYS A 39 0.44 15.32 -3.24
C LYS A 39 1.09 14.11 -3.87
N SER A 40 1.19 12.99 -3.16
CA SER A 40 1.80 11.73 -3.62
C SER A 40 0.79 10.72 -4.12
N MET A 41 -0.50 10.84 -3.77
CA MET A 41 -1.53 9.88 -4.17
C MET A 41 -1.85 9.97 -5.66
N LYS A 42 -1.63 8.86 -6.39
CA LYS A 42 -2.17 8.68 -7.75
C LYS A 42 -3.58 8.13 -7.65
N THR A 43 -4.51 8.72 -8.39
CA THR A 43 -5.91 8.27 -8.41
C THR A 43 -6.34 7.96 -9.84
N PHE A 44 -6.93 6.78 -10.03
CA PHE A 44 -7.49 6.30 -11.29
C PHE A 44 -8.99 6.12 -11.16
N ARG A 45 -9.73 6.55 -12.18
CA ARG A 45 -11.16 6.26 -12.33
C ARG A 45 -11.31 5.30 -13.49
N ILE A 46 -11.83 4.11 -13.22
CA ILE A 46 -11.99 3.06 -14.23
C ILE A 46 -13.44 2.62 -14.29
N ARG A 47 -13.88 2.24 -15.50
CA ARG A 47 -15.21 1.70 -15.75
C ARG A 47 -15.16 0.36 -16.45
N SER A 48 -13.97 -0.11 -16.82
CA SER A 48 -13.76 -1.39 -17.49
C SER A 48 -12.54 -2.11 -16.91
N THR A 49 -12.58 -3.43 -16.96
CA THR A 49 -11.40 -4.25 -16.65
C THR A 49 -10.27 -4.05 -17.65
N SER A 50 -10.56 -3.51 -18.85
CA SER A 50 -9.54 -3.14 -19.86
C SER A 50 -8.58 -2.04 -19.36
N ASP A 51 -8.98 -1.28 -18.34
CA ASP A 51 -8.18 -0.19 -17.77
C ASP A 51 -7.20 -0.70 -16.68
N LEU A 52 -7.41 -1.92 -16.19
CA LEU A 52 -6.62 -2.51 -15.10
C LEU A 52 -5.12 -2.67 -15.41
N PRO A 53 -4.68 -3.00 -16.62
CA PRO A 53 -3.24 -3.11 -16.92
C PRO A 53 -2.46 -1.82 -16.67
N GLU A 54 -3.04 -0.65 -16.96
CA GLU A 54 -2.43 0.66 -16.69
C GLU A 54 -2.34 0.91 -15.18
N VAL A 55 -3.39 0.60 -14.44
CA VAL A 55 -3.42 0.73 -12.98
C VAL A 55 -2.41 -0.21 -12.33
N ALA A 56 -2.33 -1.46 -12.79
CA ALA A 56 -1.38 -2.45 -12.30
C ALA A 56 0.08 -2.00 -12.50
N GLU A 57 0.40 -1.43 -13.67
CA GLU A 57 1.72 -0.86 -13.94
C GLU A 57 2.02 0.31 -12.99
N ALA A 58 1.05 1.22 -12.80
CA ALA A 58 1.20 2.34 -11.88
C ALA A 58 1.43 1.89 -10.42
N ILE A 59 0.79 0.78 -9.99
CA ILE A 59 1.02 0.16 -8.67
C ILE A 59 2.46 -0.36 -8.58
N LEU A 60 2.92 -1.10 -9.59
CA LEU A 60 4.27 -1.66 -9.59
C LEU A 60 5.35 -0.57 -9.61
N ASP A 61 5.13 0.52 -10.33
CA ASP A 61 6.04 1.68 -10.33
C ASP A 61 6.06 2.39 -8.97
N ALA A 62 4.87 2.61 -8.39
CA ALA A 62 4.72 3.33 -7.13
C ALA A 62 5.29 2.56 -5.93
N ARG A 63 5.35 1.23 -5.99
CA ARG A 63 5.86 0.42 -4.87
C ARG A 63 7.32 0.72 -4.49
N ALA A 64 8.14 1.19 -5.44
CA ALA A 64 9.52 1.67 -5.20
C ALA A 64 10.38 0.71 -4.34
N GLY A 65 10.24 -0.61 -4.55
CA GLY A 65 10.96 -1.65 -3.80
C GLY A 65 10.25 -2.16 -2.55
N ARG A 66 9.14 -1.56 -2.13
CA ARG A 66 8.29 -2.09 -1.05
C ARG A 66 7.82 -3.50 -1.39
N THR A 67 7.79 -4.39 -0.40
CA THR A 67 7.44 -5.81 -0.61
C THR A 67 6.02 -6.15 -0.20
N VAL A 68 5.33 -5.29 0.56
CA VAL A 68 3.95 -5.51 0.98
C VAL A 68 3.04 -4.46 0.37
N ILE A 69 1.99 -4.89 -0.31
CA ILE A 69 0.93 -4.03 -0.87
C ILE A 69 -0.40 -4.43 -0.26
N ALA A 70 -1.03 -3.50 0.44
CA ALA A 70 -2.29 -3.64 1.14
C ALA A 70 -3.46 -3.13 0.28
N PHE A 71 -4.34 -4.04 -0.15
CA PHE A 71 -5.52 -3.72 -0.96
C PHE A 71 -6.74 -3.53 -0.07
N ARG A 72 -7.20 -2.29 0.06
CA ARG A 72 -8.34 -1.88 0.86
C ARG A 72 -9.58 -1.65 0.00
N GLY A 73 -10.72 -2.09 0.47
CA GLY A 73 -12.01 -1.91 -0.22
C GLY A 73 -13.04 -2.91 0.23
N GLY A 74 -14.31 -2.58 0.06
CA GLY A 74 -15.43 -3.43 0.44
C GLY A 74 -15.46 -4.79 -0.27
N MET A 75 -16.39 -5.64 0.13
CA MET A 75 -16.65 -6.88 -0.58
C MET A 75 -17.14 -6.57 -2.01
N GLY A 76 -16.60 -7.28 -3.01
CA GLY A 76 -16.95 -7.04 -4.42
C GLY A 76 -16.32 -5.79 -5.04
N ALA A 77 -15.48 -5.02 -4.32
CA ALA A 77 -14.81 -3.84 -4.87
C ALA A 77 -13.87 -4.14 -6.06
N GLY A 78 -13.40 -5.40 -6.17
CA GLY A 78 -12.49 -5.82 -7.25
C GLY A 78 -11.05 -6.01 -6.82
N LYS A 79 -10.76 -6.18 -5.52
CA LYS A 79 -9.41 -6.40 -4.99
C LYS A 79 -8.69 -7.55 -5.71
N THR A 80 -9.28 -8.74 -5.70
CA THR A 80 -8.71 -9.93 -6.37
C THR A 80 -8.54 -9.72 -7.87
N THR A 81 -9.47 -8.97 -8.52
CA THR A 81 -9.39 -8.67 -9.95
C THR A 81 -8.20 -7.76 -10.26
N LEU A 82 -7.96 -6.76 -9.42
CA LEU A 82 -6.80 -5.87 -9.55
C LEU A 82 -5.49 -6.61 -9.23
N ILE A 83 -5.48 -7.47 -8.19
CA ILE A 83 -4.33 -8.34 -7.87
C ILE A 83 -3.99 -9.25 -9.04
N ARG A 84 -4.99 -9.82 -9.73
CA ARG A 84 -4.75 -10.61 -10.96
C ARG A 84 -4.03 -9.78 -12.01
N ALA A 85 -4.48 -8.55 -12.28
CA ALA A 85 -3.83 -7.68 -13.25
C ALA A 85 -2.38 -7.33 -12.84
N VAL A 86 -2.10 -7.16 -11.54
CA VAL A 86 -0.73 -6.98 -11.02
C VAL A 86 0.12 -8.22 -11.27
N CYS A 87 -0.41 -9.43 -11.00
CA CYS A 87 0.27 -10.70 -11.24
C CYS A 87 0.55 -10.91 -12.74
N ASP A 88 -0.42 -10.60 -13.61
CA ASP A 88 -0.25 -10.68 -15.06
C ASP A 88 0.89 -9.77 -15.56
N ARG A 89 1.01 -8.54 -15.00
CA ARG A 89 2.11 -7.62 -15.32
C ARG A 89 3.47 -8.08 -14.81
N LEU A 90 3.50 -8.87 -13.74
CA LEU A 90 4.71 -9.50 -13.20
C LEU A 90 5.13 -10.76 -13.99
N GLY A 91 4.32 -11.24 -14.93
CA GLY A 91 4.60 -12.45 -15.69
C GLY A 91 4.28 -13.74 -14.91
N VAL A 92 3.40 -13.68 -13.93
CA VAL A 92 2.87 -14.87 -13.25
C VAL A 92 2.10 -15.72 -14.26
N THR A 93 2.39 -17.03 -14.30
CA THR A 93 1.73 -17.99 -15.19
C THR A 93 0.65 -18.80 -14.50
N ASP A 94 0.67 -18.82 -13.18
CA ASP A 94 -0.33 -19.51 -12.37
C ASP A 94 -1.70 -18.80 -12.43
N THR A 95 -2.77 -19.59 -12.27
CA THR A 95 -4.13 -19.02 -12.19
C THR A 95 -4.32 -18.29 -10.87
N VAL A 96 -4.49 -16.98 -10.93
CA VAL A 96 -4.71 -16.13 -9.74
C VAL A 96 -6.16 -16.19 -9.27
N THR A 97 -6.37 -16.68 -8.06
CA THR A 97 -7.68 -16.78 -7.39
C THR A 97 -7.58 -16.26 -5.95
N SER A 98 -8.72 -15.78 -5.38
CA SER A 98 -8.72 -15.37 -3.97
C SER A 98 -8.44 -16.56 -3.05
N PRO A 99 -7.49 -16.45 -2.10
CA PRO A 99 -7.18 -17.50 -1.12
C PRO A 99 -8.11 -17.49 0.09
N THR A 100 -9.38 -17.11 -0.07
CA THR A 100 -10.34 -16.94 1.04
C THR A 100 -10.43 -18.15 1.99
N PHE A 101 -10.11 -19.36 1.53
CA PHE A 101 -10.09 -20.57 2.36
C PHE A 101 -8.70 -20.99 2.83
N ALA A 102 -7.67 -20.68 2.04
CA ALA A 102 -6.28 -21.08 2.31
C ALA A 102 -5.47 -19.98 3.04
N ILE A 103 -6.04 -18.78 3.17
CA ILE A 103 -5.43 -17.56 3.72
C ILE A 103 -4.31 -17.03 2.81
N VAL A 104 -3.42 -17.88 2.29
CA VAL A 104 -2.31 -17.50 1.42
C VAL A 104 -2.20 -18.45 0.22
N ASN A 105 -2.01 -17.87 -0.97
CA ASN A 105 -1.57 -18.57 -2.18
C ASN A 105 -0.17 -18.08 -2.58
N GLU A 106 0.66 -18.99 -3.06
CA GLU A 106 1.92 -18.65 -3.71
C GLU A 106 1.74 -18.78 -5.23
N TYR A 107 2.10 -17.75 -5.97
CA TYR A 107 2.09 -17.75 -7.43
C TYR A 107 3.51 -17.64 -7.99
N ARG A 108 3.74 -18.32 -9.10
CA ARG A 108 5.03 -18.37 -9.78
C ARG A 108 4.87 -18.05 -11.26
N GLY A 109 5.94 -17.57 -11.86
CA GLY A 109 6.06 -17.38 -13.29
C GLY A 109 7.45 -17.79 -13.75
N ASP A 110 7.65 -17.91 -15.06
CA ASP A 110 8.93 -18.29 -15.64
C ASP A 110 10.01 -17.24 -15.34
N GLY A 111 10.94 -17.58 -14.42
CA GLY A 111 12.05 -16.69 -14.03
C GLY A 111 11.66 -15.50 -13.14
N THR A 112 10.45 -15.47 -12.63
CA THR A 112 9.99 -14.43 -11.69
C THR A 112 10.08 -14.90 -10.24
N PRO A 113 10.38 -14.01 -9.27
CA PRO A 113 10.24 -14.33 -7.85
C PRO A 113 8.81 -14.75 -7.50
N SER A 114 8.65 -15.54 -6.44
CA SER A 114 7.33 -15.90 -5.92
C SER A 114 6.54 -14.64 -5.51
N VAL A 115 5.24 -14.68 -5.77
CA VAL A 115 4.29 -13.67 -5.31
C VAL A 115 3.34 -14.33 -4.32
N TYR A 116 3.22 -13.78 -3.13
CA TYR A 116 2.29 -14.26 -2.11
C TYR A 116 1.04 -13.41 -2.11
N HIS A 117 -0.12 -14.05 -2.18
CA HIS A 117 -1.42 -13.41 -2.15
C HIS A 117 -2.17 -13.85 -0.90
N PHE A 118 -2.52 -12.90 -0.04
CA PHE A 118 -3.23 -13.12 1.22
C PHE A 118 -4.65 -12.58 1.14
N ASP A 119 -5.59 -13.30 1.76
CA ASP A 119 -6.96 -12.85 1.98
C ASP A 119 -7.33 -13.08 3.45
N PHE A 120 -7.34 -12.01 4.24
CA PHE A 120 -7.61 -12.06 5.67
C PHE A 120 -9.11 -11.89 6.01
N TYR A 121 -10.00 -11.93 5.03
CA TYR A 121 -11.44 -11.73 5.25
C TYR A 121 -12.01 -12.60 6.39
N ARG A 122 -11.57 -13.86 6.47
CA ARG A 122 -12.09 -14.86 7.42
C ARG A 122 -11.39 -14.90 8.77
N ILE A 123 -10.31 -14.14 8.93
CA ILE A 123 -9.62 -14.03 10.22
C ILE A 123 -10.53 -13.26 11.19
N ASP A 124 -10.82 -13.87 12.32
CA ASP A 124 -11.57 -13.26 13.42
C ASP A 124 -10.64 -12.67 14.47
N ARG A 125 -9.48 -13.27 14.68
CA ARG A 125 -8.47 -12.86 15.66
C ARG A 125 -7.10 -12.76 15.04
N ILE A 126 -6.33 -11.77 15.46
CA ILE A 126 -4.99 -11.50 14.93
C ILE A 126 -4.00 -12.65 15.20
N GLU A 127 -4.23 -13.41 16.28
CA GLU A 127 -3.40 -14.57 16.64
C GLU A 127 -3.39 -15.64 15.54
N GLU A 128 -4.45 -15.75 14.76
CA GLU A 128 -4.52 -16.68 13.64
C GLU A 128 -3.46 -16.39 12.57
N ALA A 129 -3.04 -15.11 12.43
CA ALA A 129 -1.96 -14.76 11.53
C ALA A 129 -0.61 -15.30 12.00
N PHE A 130 -0.37 -15.33 13.31
CA PHE A 130 0.83 -15.93 13.89
C PHE A 130 0.85 -17.46 13.72
N ASP A 131 -0.32 -18.12 13.80
CA ASP A 131 -0.42 -19.57 13.72
C ASP A 131 0.05 -20.12 12.36
N PHE A 132 -0.14 -19.38 11.27
CA PHE A 132 0.38 -19.78 9.95
C PHE A 132 1.74 -19.17 9.59
N GLY A 133 2.36 -18.40 10.48
CA GLY A 133 3.71 -17.86 10.31
C GLY A 133 3.82 -16.73 9.27
N TYR A 134 2.91 -15.75 9.29
CA TYR A 134 2.87 -14.63 8.35
C TYR A 134 4.22 -13.92 8.17
N GLU A 135 5.05 -13.87 9.22
CA GLU A 135 6.37 -13.24 9.23
C GLU A 135 7.32 -13.82 8.18
N GLU A 136 7.28 -15.14 7.97
CA GLU A 136 8.12 -15.83 6.99
C GLU A 136 7.87 -15.32 5.57
N TYR A 137 6.65 -14.89 5.29
CA TYR A 137 6.26 -14.33 3.99
C TYR A 137 6.58 -12.84 3.89
N PHE A 138 6.16 -12.04 4.88
CA PHE A 138 6.29 -10.58 4.84
C PHE A 138 7.75 -10.13 4.83
N PHE A 139 8.64 -10.89 5.48
CA PHE A 139 10.07 -10.62 5.54
C PHE A 139 10.91 -11.50 4.59
N SER A 140 10.28 -12.26 3.68
CA SER A 140 10.99 -13.11 2.70
C SER A 140 11.73 -12.29 1.62
N GLY A 141 11.37 -11.02 1.44
CA GLY A 141 11.82 -10.19 0.31
C GLY A 141 10.99 -10.38 -0.97
N ASN A 142 10.05 -11.34 -0.99
CA ASN A 142 9.11 -11.52 -2.10
C ASN A 142 7.92 -10.57 -1.97
N LEU A 143 7.20 -10.36 -3.07
CA LEU A 143 6.02 -9.49 -3.08
C LEU A 143 4.84 -10.17 -2.39
N CYS A 144 4.24 -9.47 -1.43
CA CYS A 144 3.03 -9.85 -0.72
C CYS A 144 1.89 -8.92 -1.10
N LEU A 145 0.81 -9.46 -1.67
CA LEU A 145 -0.41 -8.77 -2.04
C LEU A 145 -1.48 -9.14 -1.01
N VAL A 146 -1.97 -8.17 -0.25
CA VAL A 146 -2.79 -8.43 0.97
C VAL A 146 -4.19 -7.86 0.79
N GLU A 147 -5.20 -8.73 0.78
CA GLU A 147 -6.62 -8.34 0.88
C GLU A 147 -7.07 -8.30 2.35
N TRP A 148 -7.96 -7.37 2.68
CA TRP A 148 -8.49 -7.14 4.04
C TRP A 148 -7.39 -6.83 5.08
N PRO A 149 -6.47 -5.92 4.75
CA PRO A 149 -5.34 -5.60 5.64
C PRO A 149 -5.78 -5.03 6.99
N GLU A 150 -6.99 -4.46 7.09
CA GLU A 150 -7.58 -3.96 8.33
C GLU A 150 -7.75 -5.03 9.42
N LYS A 151 -7.79 -6.31 9.04
CA LYS A 151 -7.85 -7.42 9.98
C LYS A 151 -6.51 -7.68 10.69
N ILE A 152 -5.42 -7.25 10.08
CA ILE A 152 -4.05 -7.46 10.56
C ILE A 152 -3.25 -6.14 10.58
N GLU A 153 -3.90 -5.00 10.73
CA GLU A 153 -3.31 -3.66 10.59
C GLU A 153 -2.01 -3.48 11.41
N SER A 154 -1.98 -4.02 12.64
CA SER A 154 -0.80 -3.92 13.51
C SER A 154 0.36 -4.84 13.13
N LEU A 155 0.17 -5.75 12.16
CA LEU A 155 1.21 -6.67 11.67
C LEU A 155 1.80 -6.20 10.32
N LEU A 156 1.18 -5.23 9.68
CA LEU A 156 1.71 -4.68 8.43
C LEU A 156 3.03 -3.94 8.70
N PRO A 157 4.02 -4.07 7.82
CA PRO A 157 5.22 -3.24 7.87
C PRO A 157 4.88 -1.75 7.76
N ASP A 158 5.66 -0.89 8.44
CA ASP A 158 5.47 0.57 8.43
C ASP A 158 5.54 1.17 7.02
N ASP A 159 6.26 0.53 6.11
CA ASP A 159 6.42 0.92 4.71
C ASP A 159 5.45 0.22 3.75
N ALA A 160 4.47 -0.54 4.26
CA ALA A 160 3.47 -1.19 3.43
C ALA A 160 2.74 -0.16 2.56
N MET A 161 2.68 -0.42 1.25
CA MET A 161 1.98 0.44 0.30
C MET A 161 0.48 0.19 0.37
N ASN A 162 -0.33 1.25 0.37
CA ASN A 162 -1.78 1.12 0.35
C ASN A 162 -2.36 1.37 -1.04
N VAL A 163 -3.25 0.48 -1.46
CA VAL A 163 -4.09 0.61 -2.64
C VAL A 163 -5.54 0.55 -2.20
N ARG A 164 -6.26 1.67 -2.29
CA ARG A 164 -7.67 1.75 -1.93
C ARG A 164 -8.54 1.65 -3.17
N ILE A 165 -9.60 0.86 -3.09
CA ILE A 165 -10.60 0.71 -4.15
C ILE A 165 -11.95 1.14 -3.59
N ASP A 166 -12.44 2.28 -4.04
CA ASP A 166 -13.77 2.79 -3.73
C ASP A 166 -14.72 2.49 -4.88
N VAL A 167 -15.97 2.22 -4.56
CA VAL A 167 -17.05 1.92 -5.51
C VAL A 167 -18.12 3.00 -5.38
N PRO A 168 -17.93 4.16 -6.04
CA PRO A 168 -18.92 5.24 -5.97
C PRO A 168 -20.21 4.90 -6.72
N ASP A 169 -20.14 4.02 -7.74
CA ASP A 169 -21.23 3.58 -8.59
C ASP A 169 -21.00 2.10 -8.98
N GLU A 170 -22.05 1.41 -9.44
CA GLU A 170 -21.97 0.00 -9.89
C GLU A 170 -20.95 -0.18 -11.01
N ASP A 171 -20.87 0.78 -11.93
CA ASP A 171 -20.01 0.75 -13.12
C ASP A 171 -18.67 1.49 -12.95
N GLU A 172 -18.41 2.10 -11.80
CA GLU A 172 -17.18 2.89 -11.60
C GLU A 172 -16.38 2.39 -10.40
N ARG A 173 -15.06 2.36 -10.55
CA ARG A 173 -14.11 2.17 -9.46
C ARG A 173 -13.15 3.33 -9.41
N VAL A 174 -12.87 3.79 -8.21
CA VAL A 174 -11.84 4.80 -7.94
C VAL A 174 -10.71 4.12 -7.18
N ILE A 175 -9.53 4.05 -7.80
CA ILE A 175 -8.36 3.39 -7.23
C ILE A 175 -7.35 4.45 -6.84
N SER A 176 -7.01 4.52 -5.57
CA SER A 176 -6.02 5.45 -5.02
C SER A 176 -4.80 4.69 -4.53
N ILE A 177 -3.60 5.16 -4.91
CA ILE A 177 -2.30 4.55 -4.64
C ILE A 177 -1.48 5.55 -3.83
N ASP A 178 -0.93 5.16 -2.67
CA ASP A 178 -0.07 6.01 -1.83
C ASP A 178 1.44 5.78 -2.04
#